data_95b440e1e0369ad5e859d2a56fa938e9
#
_entry.id   95b440e1e0369ad5e859d2a56fa938e9
#
_cell.length_a   1.000
_cell.length_b   1.000
_cell.length_c   1.000
_cell.angle_alpha   90.00
_cell.angle_beta   90.00
_cell.angle_gamma   90.00
#
_symmetry.space_group_name_H-M   'P 1'
#
loop_
_entity.id
_entity.type
_entity.pdbx_description
1 polymer ?
#
loop_
_entity_poly.entity_id
_entity_poly.type
_entity_poly.pdbx_seq_one_letter_code
_entity_poly.pdbx_strand_id
1 'polypeptide(L)'
;IVIRFAIILHIFLPSRIVPLFLFLLFRAKVSYKTVCDWTNKFANGIVLPEYNCAADILICHVDEKYVKVKGEWHYWWSIKDCFGNIIHAIITPFRDYDSAKKLLQESRRRIGRDVDILIRDGLNAYQRSAKFLGRKCRSVIAGIKGKGFIYKKKFYWITNNPSESLNSEIDFYLAKFQNNFANLESANRFANLFMLRKHLKKCLSEKKLSEASSLLIQAINF
;
A
#
# COMPACT_ATOMS: atom_id res chain seq x y z
N ILE A 1 22.40 0.14 -14.70
CA ILE A 1 21.37 1.04 -15.27
C ILE A 1 20.18 0.20 -15.76
N VAL A 2 20.36 -0.78 -16.67
CA VAL A 2 19.27 -1.58 -17.29
C VAL A 2 18.36 -2.23 -16.27
N ILE A 3 18.93 -2.91 -15.26
CA ILE A 3 18.14 -3.60 -14.20
C ILE A 3 17.27 -2.60 -13.43
N ARG A 4 17.84 -1.47 -13.00
CA ARG A 4 17.09 -0.43 -12.28
C ARG A 4 15.95 0.11 -13.12
N PHE A 5 16.21 0.38 -14.41
CA PHE A 5 15.19 0.86 -15.34
C PHE A 5 14.09 -0.19 -15.58
N ALA A 6 14.45 -1.47 -15.68
CA ALA A 6 13.50 -2.57 -15.78
C ALA A 6 12.54 -2.62 -14.58
N ILE A 7 13.05 -2.45 -13.37
CA ILE A 7 12.25 -2.45 -12.14
C ILE A 7 11.32 -1.25 -12.11
N ILE A 8 11.81 -0.05 -12.45
CA ILE A 8 10.98 1.16 -12.54
C ILE A 8 9.84 0.95 -13.52
N LEU A 9 10.14 0.47 -14.73
CA LEU A 9 9.10 0.19 -15.72
C LEU A 9 8.10 -0.84 -15.21
N HIS A 10 8.57 -1.89 -14.52
CA HIS A 10 7.71 -2.95 -14.03
C HIS A 10 6.76 -2.48 -12.90
N ILE A 11 7.08 -1.42 -12.18
CA ILE A 11 6.14 -0.78 -11.22
C ILE A 11 4.88 -0.28 -11.94
N PHE A 12 5.00 0.18 -13.19
CA PHE A 12 3.90 0.79 -13.95
C PHE A 12 3.34 -0.09 -15.05
N LEU A 13 4.16 -0.97 -15.63
CA LEU A 13 3.85 -1.77 -16.81
C LEU A 13 3.85 -3.27 -16.52
N PRO A 14 3.04 -4.07 -17.21
CA PRO A 14 3.14 -5.52 -17.17
C PRO A 14 4.54 -6.03 -17.57
N SER A 15 5.05 -7.06 -16.89
CA SER A 15 6.38 -7.63 -17.12
C SER A 15 6.64 -8.01 -18.58
N ARG A 16 5.60 -8.43 -19.31
CA ARG A 16 5.70 -8.83 -20.74
C ARG A 16 6.00 -7.66 -21.68
N ILE A 17 5.69 -6.43 -21.29
CA ILE A 17 5.91 -5.23 -22.10
C ILE A 17 7.28 -4.62 -21.82
N VAL A 18 7.80 -4.75 -20.60
CA VAL A 18 9.07 -4.16 -20.18
C VAL A 18 10.24 -4.54 -21.09
N PRO A 19 10.42 -5.81 -21.55
CA PRO A 19 11.50 -6.17 -22.46
C PRO A 19 11.56 -5.35 -23.75
N LEU A 20 10.39 -4.98 -24.29
CA LEU A 20 10.33 -4.13 -25.49
C LEU A 20 10.98 -2.76 -25.25
N PHE A 21 10.64 -2.11 -24.13
CA PHE A 21 11.24 -0.83 -23.75
C PHE A 21 12.75 -0.94 -23.49
N LEU A 22 13.19 -2.03 -22.84
CA LEU A 22 14.61 -2.26 -22.60
C LEU A 22 15.38 -2.47 -23.90
N PHE A 23 14.78 -3.17 -24.88
CA PHE A 23 15.37 -3.31 -26.20
C PHE A 23 15.44 -1.99 -26.97
N LEU A 24 14.35 -1.21 -26.96
CA LEU A 24 14.30 0.08 -27.66
C LEU A 24 15.31 1.09 -27.11
N LEU A 25 15.41 1.18 -25.76
CA LEU A 25 16.22 2.21 -25.11
C LEU A 25 17.70 1.82 -24.94
N PHE A 26 17.96 0.54 -24.67
CA PHE A 26 19.30 0.06 -24.29
C PHE A 26 19.83 -1.05 -25.17
N ARG A 27 19.08 -1.48 -26.19
CA ARG A 27 19.38 -2.68 -27.01
C ARG A 27 19.53 -3.97 -26.19
N ALA A 28 18.97 -3.98 -24.96
CA ALA A 28 19.06 -5.10 -24.04
C ALA A 28 17.99 -6.15 -24.38
N LYS A 29 18.43 -7.34 -24.78
CA LYS A 29 17.54 -8.49 -25.06
C LYS A 29 17.36 -9.29 -23.78
N VAL A 30 16.21 -9.12 -23.12
CA VAL A 30 15.86 -9.84 -21.88
C VAL A 30 14.46 -10.44 -22.01
N SER A 31 14.22 -11.51 -21.26
CA SER A 31 12.86 -12.09 -21.18
C SER A 31 12.02 -11.39 -20.10
N TYR A 32 10.70 -11.50 -20.22
CA TYR A 32 9.80 -11.02 -19.15
C TYR A 32 10.06 -11.76 -17.82
N LYS A 33 10.47 -13.03 -17.88
CA LYS A 33 10.84 -13.81 -16.69
C LYS A 33 12.04 -13.18 -15.98
N THR A 34 13.06 -12.79 -16.75
CA THR A 34 14.23 -12.07 -16.21
C THR A 34 13.83 -10.78 -15.52
N VAL A 35 12.88 -10.01 -16.08
CA VAL A 35 12.35 -8.80 -15.43
C VAL A 35 11.66 -9.13 -14.09
N CYS A 36 10.85 -10.20 -14.06
CA CYS A 36 10.23 -10.67 -12.82
C CYS A 36 11.27 -11.12 -11.78
N ASP A 37 12.31 -11.85 -12.20
CA ASP A 37 13.38 -12.33 -11.34
C ASP A 37 14.17 -11.16 -10.74
N TRP A 38 14.51 -10.15 -11.55
CA TRP A 38 15.13 -8.93 -11.07
C TRP A 38 14.25 -8.19 -10.06
N THR A 39 12.97 -8.02 -10.37
CA THR A 39 12.03 -7.38 -9.45
C THR A 39 11.92 -8.16 -8.14
N ASN A 40 11.81 -9.48 -8.20
CA ASN A 40 11.77 -10.34 -7.03
C ASN A 40 13.05 -10.27 -6.20
N LYS A 41 14.22 -10.25 -6.85
CA LYS A 41 15.51 -10.19 -6.16
C LYS A 41 15.72 -8.86 -5.44
N PHE A 42 15.33 -7.75 -6.06
CA PHE A 42 15.67 -6.42 -5.59
C PHE A 42 14.52 -5.70 -4.87
N ALA A 43 13.27 -6.19 -4.98
CA ALA A 43 12.13 -5.56 -4.31
C ALA A 43 12.16 -5.69 -2.77
N ASN A 44 12.96 -6.59 -2.21
CA ASN A 44 13.15 -6.69 -0.75
C ASN A 44 13.90 -5.48 -0.18
N GLY A 45 14.69 -4.79 -0.99
CA GLY A 45 15.42 -3.57 -0.62
C GLY A 45 14.61 -2.29 -0.83
N ILE A 46 13.35 -2.37 -1.26
CA ILE A 46 12.53 -1.18 -1.47
C ILE A 46 12.24 -0.51 -0.14
N VAL A 47 12.82 0.66 0.04
CA VAL A 47 12.53 1.55 1.17
C VAL A 47 11.35 2.42 0.76
N LEU A 48 10.23 2.24 1.46
CA LEU A 48 9.09 3.12 1.27
C LEU A 48 9.37 4.47 1.93
N PRO A 49 8.95 5.60 1.30
CA PRO A 49 9.16 6.92 1.86
C PRO A 49 8.53 7.04 3.25
N GLU A 50 9.10 7.90 4.09
CA GLU A 50 8.48 8.25 5.36
C GLU A 50 7.10 8.86 5.11
N TYR A 51 6.17 8.53 5.99
CA TYR A 51 4.84 9.10 5.92
C TYR A 51 4.82 10.44 6.65
N ASN A 52 4.69 11.52 5.90
CA ASN A 52 4.57 12.87 6.44
C ASN A 52 3.13 13.37 6.27
N CYS A 53 2.46 13.65 7.39
CA CYS A 53 1.15 14.28 7.42
C CYS A 53 1.16 15.48 8.37
N ALA A 54 0.96 16.65 7.81
CA ALA A 54 0.90 17.91 8.56
C ALA A 54 -0.49 18.19 9.17
N ALA A 55 -1.44 17.27 9.06
CA ALA A 55 -2.78 17.47 9.62
C ALA A 55 -2.78 17.47 11.15
N ASP A 56 -3.46 18.42 11.76
CA ASP A 56 -3.66 18.50 13.22
C ASP A 56 -4.36 17.26 13.78
N ILE A 57 -5.27 16.70 13.00
CA ILE A 57 -6.05 15.51 13.33
C ILE A 57 -5.76 14.45 12.26
N LEU A 58 -5.20 13.33 12.69
CA LEU A 58 -4.90 12.23 11.81
C LEU A 58 -6.02 11.17 11.86
N ILE A 59 -6.74 11.07 10.77
CA ILE A 59 -7.79 10.08 10.56
C ILE A 59 -7.28 9.02 9.59
N CYS A 60 -7.32 7.76 10.00
CA CYS A 60 -6.94 6.64 9.17
C CYS A 60 -8.14 5.74 8.88
N HIS A 61 -8.15 5.15 7.69
CA HIS A 61 -9.09 4.13 7.27
C HIS A 61 -8.35 2.81 7.13
N VAL A 62 -8.89 1.74 7.68
CA VAL A 62 -8.34 0.40 7.57
C VAL A 62 -9.36 -0.53 6.96
N ASP A 63 -8.88 -1.42 6.09
CA ASP A 63 -9.72 -2.43 5.46
C ASP A 63 -8.86 -3.61 5.03
N GLU A 64 -9.48 -4.77 4.78
CA GLU A 64 -8.82 -5.93 4.21
C GLU A 64 -9.56 -6.46 3.00
N LYS A 65 -8.81 -7.14 2.15
CA LYS A 65 -9.28 -7.71 0.88
C LYS A 65 -8.73 -9.11 0.68
N TYR A 66 -9.52 -9.98 0.07
CA TYR A 66 -9.09 -11.32 -0.29
C TYR A 66 -8.15 -11.29 -1.50
N VAL A 67 -7.06 -12.05 -1.41
CA VAL A 67 -6.11 -12.29 -2.50
C VAL A 67 -5.71 -13.77 -2.54
N LYS A 68 -5.29 -14.27 -3.69
CA LYS A 68 -4.83 -15.68 -3.82
C LYS A 68 -3.31 -15.76 -3.74
N VAL A 69 -2.82 -16.69 -2.91
CA VAL A 69 -1.40 -17.07 -2.84
C VAL A 69 -1.33 -18.60 -2.96
N LYS A 70 -0.67 -19.12 -3.97
CA LYS A 70 -0.65 -20.56 -4.31
C LYS A 70 -2.05 -21.17 -4.44
N GLY A 71 -3.03 -20.41 -4.91
CA GLY A 71 -4.41 -20.85 -5.01
C GLY A 71 -5.23 -20.75 -3.73
N GLU A 72 -4.62 -20.52 -2.58
CA GLU A 72 -5.27 -20.36 -1.28
C GLU A 72 -5.63 -18.91 -0.98
N TRP A 73 -6.73 -18.72 -0.23
CA TRP A 73 -7.15 -17.38 0.15
C TRP A 73 -6.29 -16.82 1.27
N HIS A 74 -5.79 -15.60 1.05
CA HIS A 74 -5.03 -14.76 1.98
C HIS A 74 -5.71 -13.40 2.08
N TYR A 75 -5.24 -12.56 2.99
CA TYR A 75 -5.83 -11.26 3.30
C TYR A 75 -4.81 -10.16 3.04
N TRP A 76 -5.14 -9.26 2.12
CA TRP A 76 -4.42 -8.01 1.90
C TRP A 76 -5.00 -6.96 2.84
N TRP A 77 -4.26 -6.64 3.86
CA TRP A 77 -4.59 -5.58 4.81
C TRP A 77 -4.00 -4.27 4.35
N SER A 78 -4.75 -3.17 4.46
CA SER A 78 -4.28 -1.84 4.09
C SER A 78 -4.78 -0.77 5.05
N ILE A 79 -3.95 0.23 5.29
CA ILE A 79 -4.31 1.43 6.04
C ILE A 79 -3.89 2.66 5.25
N LYS A 80 -4.78 3.65 5.23
CA LYS A 80 -4.57 4.92 4.57
C LYS A 80 -5.11 6.08 5.40
N ASP A 81 -4.66 7.29 5.08
CA ASP A 81 -5.21 8.50 5.67
C ASP A 81 -6.50 8.95 4.95
N CYS A 82 -7.14 9.97 5.52
CA CYS A 82 -8.34 10.58 4.93
C CYS A 82 -8.07 11.34 3.61
N PHE A 83 -6.81 11.56 3.25
CA PHE A 83 -6.40 12.16 1.96
C PHE A 83 -6.14 11.10 0.88
N GLY A 84 -6.34 9.81 1.19
CA GLY A 84 -6.11 8.70 0.26
C GLY A 84 -4.67 8.23 0.15
N ASN A 85 -3.75 8.74 0.99
CA ASN A 85 -2.38 8.25 1.01
C ASN A 85 -2.32 6.89 1.71
N ILE A 86 -1.79 5.89 1.04
CA ILE A 86 -1.54 4.59 1.66
C ILE A 86 -0.37 4.71 2.62
N ILE A 87 -0.60 4.31 3.87
CA ILE A 87 0.42 4.36 4.93
C ILE A 87 1.19 3.05 4.96
N HIS A 88 0.46 1.94 5.00
CA HIS A 88 1.04 0.62 5.01
C HIS A 88 0.09 -0.43 4.44
N ALA A 89 0.66 -1.53 3.93
CA ALA A 89 -0.09 -2.71 3.51
C ALA A 89 0.74 -3.97 3.76
N ILE A 90 0.07 -5.05 4.16
CA ILE A 90 0.66 -6.38 4.33
C ILE A 90 -0.30 -7.44 3.82
N ILE A 91 0.24 -8.60 3.44
CA ILE A 91 -0.57 -9.78 3.12
C ILE A 91 -0.26 -10.87 4.14
N THR A 92 -1.31 -11.45 4.72
CA THR A 92 -1.20 -12.51 5.74
C THR A 92 -2.12 -13.69 5.40
N PRO A 93 -1.81 -14.90 5.89
CA PRO A 93 -2.66 -16.06 5.66
C PRO A 93 -3.96 -16.04 6.49
N PHE A 94 -3.99 -15.29 7.59
CA PHE A 94 -5.12 -15.31 8.53
C PHE A 94 -5.78 -13.94 8.66
N ARG A 95 -7.10 -13.96 8.88
CA ARG A 95 -7.92 -12.78 9.18
C ARG A 95 -8.14 -12.68 10.70
N ASP A 96 -7.07 -12.41 11.41
CA ASP A 96 -7.05 -12.48 12.86
C ASP A 96 -6.52 -11.20 13.54
N TYR A 97 -6.49 -11.24 14.87
CA TYR A 97 -6.00 -10.16 15.69
C TYR A 97 -4.51 -9.87 15.47
N ASP A 98 -3.68 -10.90 15.29
CA ASP A 98 -2.23 -10.74 15.15
C ASP A 98 -1.88 -10.10 13.81
N SER A 99 -2.60 -10.43 12.76
CA SER A 99 -2.49 -9.78 11.45
C SER A 99 -2.86 -8.29 11.52
N ALA A 100 -3.99 -7.97 12.13
CA ALA A 100 -4.42 -6.58 12.35
C ALA A 100 -3.42 -5.81 13.23
N LYS A 101 -2.94 -6.41 14.33
CA LYS A 101 -1.92 -5.86 15.21
C LYS A 101 -0.64 -5.53 14.45
N LYS A 102 -0.14 -6.47 13.64
CA LYS A 102 1.07 -6.28 12.83
C LYS A 102 0.93 -5.08 11.89
N LEU A 103 -0.18 -5.01 11.14
CA LEU A 103 -0.46 -3.86 10.27
C LEU A 103 -0.41 -2.55 11.05
N LEU A 104 -1.13 -2.45 12.17
CA LEU A 104 -1.28 -1.20 12.90
C LEU A 104 0.02 -0.78 13.61
N GLN A 105 0.80 -1.73 14.12
CA GLN A 105 2.12 -1.44 14.71
C GLN A 105 3.11 -0.89 13.67
N GLU A 106 3.21 -1.53 12.51
CA GLU A 106 4.07 -1.06 11.42
C GLU A 106 3.61 0.31 10.90
N SER A 107 2.29 0.49 10.79
CA SER A 107 1.71 1.78 10.40
C SER A 107 2.06 2.89 11.39
N ARG A 108 1.97 2.62 12.70
CA ARG A 108 2.33 3.57 13.75
C ARG A 108 3.81 3.96 13.68
N ARG A 109 4.69 2.98 13.39
CA ARG A 109 6.13 3.23 13.22
C ARG A 109 6.38 4.19 12.04
N ARG A 110 5.70 3.97 10.92
CA ARG A 110 5.83 4.81 9.73
C ARG A 110 5.26 6.21 9.91
N ILE A 111 4.14 6.34 10.63
CA ILE A 111 3.50 7.62 10.92
C ILE A 111 4.35 8.47 11.87
N GLY A 112 5.10 7.86 12.79
CA GLY A 112 5.93 8.55 13.79
C GLY A 112 5.15 9.26 14.92
N ARG A 113 3.80 9.30 14.85
CA ARG A 113 2.93 9.93 15.88
C ARG A 113 1.66 9.12 16.12
N ASP A 114 0.88 9.48 17.14
CA ASP A 114 -0.41 8.86 17.43
C ASP A 114 -1.45 9.22 16.36
N VAL A 115 -2.28 8.24 15.99
CA VAL A 115 -3.48 8.42 15.17
C VAL A 115 -4.63 8.81 16.08
N ASP A 116 -5.37 9.84 15.72
CA ASP A 116 -6.51 10.31 16.51
C ASP A 116 -7.74 9.41 16.31
N ILE A 117 -8.01 9.02 15.07
CA ILE A 117 -9.22 8.28 14.70
C ILE A 117 -8.90 7.17 13.72
N LEU A 118 -9.38 5.96 14.01
CA LEU A 118 -9.37 4.81 13.09
C LEU A 118 -10.79 4.50 12.64
N ILE A 119 -11.07 4.67 11.36
CA ILE A 119 -12.31 4.26 10.72
C ILE A 119 -12.10 2.85 10.15
N ARG A 120 -12.98 1.92 10.49
CA ARG A 120 -12.90 0.50 10.15
C ARG A 120 -14.27 -0.08 9.84
N ASP A 121 -14.31 -1.26 9.27
CA ASP A 121 -15.50 -2.11 9.22
C ASP A 121 -15.85 -2.70 10.60
N GLY A 122 -16.78 -3.66 10.63
CA GLY A 122 -17.21 -4.36 11.84
C GLY A 122 -16.21 -5.38 12.40
N LEU A 123 -15.04 -5.58 11.80
CA LEU A 123 -14.10 -6.63 12.23
C LEU A 123 -13.54 -6.34 13.64
N ASN A 124 -13.80 -7.27 14.57
CA ASN A 124 -13.37 -7.14 15.97
C ASN A 124 -11.85 -7.07 16.16
N ALA A 125 -11.07 -7.65 15.24
CA ALA A 125 -9.61 -7.59 15.27
C ALA A 125 -9.11 -6.15 15.27
N TYR A 126 -9.70 -5.26 14.48
CA TYR A 126 -9.32 -3.85 14.45
C TYR A 126 -9.66 -3.12 15.75
N GLN A 127 -10.83 -3.41 16.35
CA GLN A 127 -11.23 -2.76 17.60
C GLN A 127 -10.21 -3.01 18.71
N ARG A 128 -9.80 -4.27 18.85
CA ARG A 128 -8.85 -4.70 19.89
C ARG A 128 -7.43 -4.19 19.63
N SER A 129 -7.04 -4.01 18.38
CA SER A 129 -5.70 -3.58 17.98
C SER A 129 -5.55 -2.07 17.77
N ALA A 130 -6.63 -1.28 17.76
CA ALA A 130 -6.57 0.18 17.56
C ALA A 130 -5.61 0.91 18.53
N LYS A 131 -5.44 0.41 19.77
CA LYS A 131 -4.49 0.92 20.77
C LYS A 131 -3.04 0.99 20.28
N PHE A 132 -2.67 0.18 19.28
CA PHE A 132 -1.32 0.20 18.71
C PHE A 132 -1.06 1.40 17.78
N LEU A 133 -2.11 2.10 17.34
CA LEU A 133 -1.99 3.36 16.60
C LEU A 133 -1.84 4.57 17.51
N GLY A 134 -2.17 4.45 18.79
CA GLY A 134 -2.04 5.51 19.78
C GLY A 134 -2.91 5.23 21.00
N ARG A 135 -2.46 5.68 22.18
CA ARG A 135 -3.18 5.44 23.47
C ARG A 135 -4.60 6.03 23.47
N LYS A 136 -4.83 7.12 22.74
CA LYS A 136 -6.11 7.83 22.65
C LYS A 136 -6.79 7.62 21.28
N CYS A 137 -6.33 6.67 20.46
CA CYS A 137 -6.92 6.41 19.16
C CYS A 137 -8.38 5.94 19.30
N ARG A 138 -9.30 6.73 18.77
CA ARG A 138 -10.74 6.41 18.77
C ARG A 138 -11.06 5.53 17.57
N SER A 139 -11.48 4.30 17.81
CA SER A 139 -11.95 3.39 16.76
C SER A 139 -13.43 3.60 16.48
N VAL A 140 -13.78 3.83 15.21
CA VAL A 140 -15.16 4.11 14.75
C VAL A 140 -15.51 3.13 13.64
N ILE A 141 -16.72 2.55 13.70
CA ILE A 141 -17.24 1.65 12.66
C ILE A 141 -17.80 2.46 11.50
N ALA A 142 -17.28 2.20 10.28
CA ALA A 142 -17.89 2.69 9.04
C ALA A 142 -19.13 1.86 8.67
N GLY A 143 -20.07 2.42 7.95
CA GLY A 143 -21.18 1.65 7.39
C GLY A 143 -22.58 2.15 7.76
N ILE A 144 -22.69 3.20 8.56
CA ILE A 144 -24.00 3.83 8.80
C ILE A 144 -24.08 5.07 7.91
N LYS A 145 -24.76 4.97 6.76
CA LYS A 145 -25.00 6.09 5.83
C LYS A 145 -25.50 7.31 6.60
N GLY A 146 -24.89 8.47 6.34
CA GLY A 146 -25.29 9.74 6.93
C GLY A 146 -24.86 9.99 8.38
N LYS A 147 -24.05 9.11 8.97
CA LYS A 147 -23.49 9.37 10.30
C LYS A 147 -22.11 10.00 10.20
N GLY A 148 -21.89 11.00 11.04
CA GLY A 148 -20.61 11.62 11.30
C GLY A 148 -20.38 11.71 12.80
N PHE A 149 -19.27 12.28 13.20
CA PHE A 149 -18.95 12.56 14.59
C PHE A 149 -18.23 13.89 14.74
N ILE A 150 -18.36 14.48 15.92
CA ILE A 150 -17.62 15.70 16.26
C ILE A 150 -16.36 15.30 17.03
N TYR A 151 -15.20 15.78 16.56
CA TYR A 151 -13.93 15.64 17.23
C TYR A 151 -13.16 16.97 17.16
N LYS A 152 -12.64 17.44 18.31
CA LYS A 152 -11.96 18.75 18.43
C LYS A 152 -12.77 19.89 17.75
N LYS A 153 -14.07 19.93 17.99
CA LYS A 153 -15.02 20.94 17.46
C LYS A 153 -15.21 20.93 15.93
N LYS A 154 -14.71 19.90 15.21
CA LYS A 154 -14.93 19.70 13.78
C LYS A 154 -15.82 18.49 13.53
N PHE A 155 -16.69 18.57 12.54
CA PHE A 155 -17.54 17.46 12.10
C PHE A 155 -16.80 16.62 11.04
N TYR A 156 -16.84 15.30 11.17
CA TYR A 156 -16.24 14.35 10.25
C TYR A 156 -17.26 13.32 9.81
N TRP A 157 -17.37 13.09 8.51
CA TRP A 157 -18.19 12.03 7.97
C TRP A 157 -17.54 10.66 8.16
N ILE A 158 -18.34 9.68 8.56
CA ILE A 158 -17.93 8.28 8.62
C ILE A 158 -18.31 7.65 7.28
N THR A 159 -17.35 7.47 6.41
CA THR A 159 -17.55 6.86 5.09
C THR A 159 -16.52 5.76 4.85
N ASN A 160 -16.94 4.70 4.14
CA ASN A 160 -16.05 3.63 3.69
C ASN A 160 -15.53 3.86 2.26
N ASN A 161 -16.04 4.88 1.56
CA ASN A 161 -15.65 5.19 0.18
C ASN A 161 -14.14 5.21 -0.06
N PRO A 162 -13.32 5.76 0.86
CA PRO A 162 -11.88 5.69 0.71
C PRO A 162 -11.35 4.25 0.62
N SER A 163 -11.81 3.31 1.43
CA SER A 163 -11.38 1.91 1.41
C SER A 163 -11.85 1.19 0.15
N GLU A 164 -13.10 1.41 -0.26
CA GLU A 164 -13.65 0.84 -1.50
C GLU A 164 -12.88 1.31 -2.74
N SER A 165 -12.54 2.61 -2.81
CA SER A 165 -11.70 3.15 -3.88
C SER A 165 -10.31 2.50 -3.92
N LEU A 166 -9.68 2.28 -2.76
CA LEU A 166 -8.39 1.60 -2.69
C LEU A 166 -8.51 0.14 -3.12
N ASN A 167 -9.55 -0.57 -2.70
CA ASN A 167 -9.80 -1.96 -3.07
C ASN A 167 -9.98 -2.12 -4.58
N SER A 168 -10.69 -1.19 -5.23
CA SER A 168 -10.82 -1.17 -6.69
C SER A 168 -9.49 -0.93 -7.40
N GLU A 169 -8.63 -0.05 -6.87
CA GLU A 169 -7.29 0.15 -7.43
C GLU A 169 -6.40 -1.09 -7.24
N ILE A 170 -6.51 -1.78 -6.11
CA ILE A 170 -5.80 -3.04 -5.86
C ILE A 170 -6.25 -4.09 -6.87
N ASP A 171 -7.56 -4.24 -7.13
CA ASP A 171 -8.08 -5.17 -8.13
C ASP A 171 -7.53 -4.90 -9.51
N PHE A 172 -7.59 -3.64 -9.94
CA PHE A 172 -7.04 -3.25 -11.24
C PHE A 172 -5.54 -3.53 -11.37
N TYR A 173 -4.80 -3.35 -10.27
CA TYR A 173 -3.37 -3.64 -10.25
C TYR A 173 -3.09 -5.15 -10.23
N LEU A 174 -3.84 -5.92 -9.44
CA LEU A 174 -3.75 -7.38 -9.38
C LEU A 174 -4.08 -8.03 -10.73
N ALA A 175 -5.11 -7.55 -11.43
CA ALA A 175 -5.50 -8.07 -12.73
C ALA A 175 -4.36 -8.03 -13.76
N LYS A 176 -3.48 -7.03 -13.68
CA LYS A 176 -2.30 -6.92 -14.55
C LYS A 176 -1.22 -7.98 -14.26
N PHE A 177 -1.25 -8.60 -13.08
CA PHE A 177 -0.25 -9.54 -12.60
C PHE A 177 -0.82 -10.95 -12.34
N GLN A 178 -1.97 -11.28 -12.95
CA GLN A 178 -2.61 -12.61 -12.95
C GLN A 178 -3.20 -13.08 -11.60
N ASN A 179 -3.44 -12.17 -10.64
CA ASN A 179 -4.20 -12.42 -9.40
C ASN A 179 -3.76 -13.61 -8.53
N ASN A 180 -2.59 -14.21 -8.76
CA ASN A 180 -2.12 -15.35 -7.99
C ASN A 180 -0.61 -15.27 -7.76
N PHE A 181 -0.22 -15.27 -6.51
CA PHE A 181 1.18 -15.18 -6.09
C PHE A 181 1.79 -16.57 -5.85
N ALA A 182 3.04 -16.75 -6.23
CA ALA A 182 3.77 -18.02 -6.03
C ALA A 182 4.02 -18.34 -4.55
N ASN A 183 4.11 -17.34 -3.68
CA ASN A 183 4.27 -17.47 -2.24
C ASN A 183 3.95 -16.15 -1.53
N LEU A 184 3.83 -16.21 -0.19
CA LEU A 184 3.49 -15.06 0.65
C LEU A 184 4.53 -13.93 0.56
N GLU A 185 5.81 -14.28 0.41
CA GLU A 185 6.88 -13.29 0.26
C GLU A 185 6.73 -12.49 -1.03
N SER A 186 6.45 -13.16 -2.17
CA SER A 186 6.20 -12.48 -3.44
C SER A 186 4.94 -11.61 -3.39
N ALA A 187 3.91 -12.04 -2.65
CA ALA A 187 2.72 -11.25 -2.42
C ALA A 187 3.02 -9.97 -1.62
N ASN A 188 3.79 -10.06 -0.54
CA ASN A 188 4.18 -8.89 0.25
C ASN A 188 5.13 -7.95 -0.51
N ARG A 189 6.04 -8.47 -1.33
CA ARG A 189 6.84 -7.65 -2.27
C ARG A 189 5.95 -6.85 -3.21
N PHE A 190 4.92 -7.50 -3.73
CA PHE A 190 3.95 -6.85 -4.61
C PHE A 190 3.16 -5.75 -3.88
N ALA A 191 2.77 -5.95 -2.62
CA ALA A 191 2.16 -4.92 -1.80
C ALA A 191 3.09 -3.71 -1.62
N ASN A 192 4.39 -3.93 -1.39
CA ASN A 192 5.39 -2.85 -1.31
C ASN A 192 5.51 -2.08 -2.64
N LEU A 193 5.56 -2.78 -3.78
CA LEU A 193 5.56 -2.16 -5.11
C LEU A 193 4.30 -1.35 -5.37
N PHE A 194 3.15 -1.85 -4.94
CA PHE A 194 1.89 -1.12 -5.05
C PHE A 194 1.91 0.17 -4.22
N MET A 195 2.41 0.13 -2.99
CA MET A 195 2.57 1.32 -2.15
C MET A 195 3.52 2.33 -2.79
N LEU A 196 4.69 1.90 -3.28
CA LEU A 196 5.63 2.77 -4.00
C LEU A 196 4.97 3.42 -5.21
N ARG A 197 4.25 2.63 -6.02
CA ARG A 197 3.51 3.15 -7.18
C ARG A 197 2.51 4.25 -6.79
N LYS A 198 1.78 4.06 -5.69
CA LYS A 198 0.80 5.07 -5.21
C LYS A 198 1.50 6.38 -4.83
N HIS A 199 2.62 6.29 -4.10
CA HIS A 199 3.41 7.46 -3.75
C HIS A 199 3.95 8.19 -4.99
N LEU A 200 4.52 7.46 -5.93
CA LEU A 200 5.04 8.02 -7.18
C LEU A 200 3.94 8.71 -8.00
N LYS A 201 2.77 8.07 -8.15
CA LYS A 201 1.63 8.66 -8.84
C LYS A 201 1.19 9.99 -8.19
N LYS A 202 1.19 10.04 -6.87
CA LYS A 202 0.86 11.26 -6.14
C LYS A 202 1.88 12.36 -6.40
N CYS A 203 3.17 12.08 -6.25
CA CYS A 203 4.23 13.05 -6.54
C CYS A 203 4.14 13.59 -7.97
N LEU A 204 3.87 12.73 -8.95
CA LEU A 204 3.69 13.14 -10.34
C LEU A 204 2.44 14.00 -10.53
N SER A 205 1.31 13.67 -9.90
CA SER A 205 0.08 14.47 -9.98
C SER A 205 0.23 15.85 -9.34
N GLU A 206 1.03 15.95 -8.28
CA GLU A 206 1.34 17.20 -7.58
C GLU A 206 2.52 17.96 -8.23
N LYS A 207 3.03 17.48 -9.38
CA LYS A 207 4.19 18.04 -10.11
C LYS A 207 5.50 18.10 -9.28
N LYS A 208 5.61 17.25 -8.26
CA LYS A 208 6.81 17.13 -7.41
C LYS A 208 7.84 16.19 -8.03
N LEU A 209 8.37 16.54 -9.18
CA LEU A 209 9.28 15.68 -9.95
C LEU A 209 10.59 15.34 -9.21
N SER A 210 11.14 16.28 -8.45
CA SER A 210 12.34 16.08 -7.64
C SER A 210 12.10 15.05 -6.53
N GLU A 211 10.95 15.11 -5.86
CA GLU A 211 10.54 14.15 -4.84
C GLU A 211 10.33 12.75 -5.45
N ALA A 212 9.62 12.66 -6.59
CA ALA A 212 9.43 11.41 -7.31
C ALA A 212 10.76 10.79 -7.74
N SER A 213 11.70 11.59 -8.23
CA SER A 213 13.04 11.15 -8.62
C SER A 213 13.84 10.64 -7.42
N SER A 214 13.84 11.37 -6.31
CA SER A 214 14.49 10.97 -5.06
C SER A 214 13.94 9.66 -4.53
N LEU A 215 12.61 9.49 -4.52
CA LEU A 215 11.95 8.24 -4.12
C LEU A 215 12.36 7.05 -5.00
N LEU A 216 12.41 7.24 -6.31
CA LEU A 216 12.86 6.19 -7.24
C LEU A 216 14.31 5.82 -6.98
N ILE A 217 15.20 6.79 -6.79
CA ILE A 217 16.61 6.56 -6.50
C ILE A 217 16.76 5.79 -5.19
N GLN A 218 16.09 6.21 -4.12
CA GLN A 218 16.13 5.52 -2.82
C GLN A 218 15.57 4.10 -2.89
N ALA A 219 14.43 3.93 -3.58
CA ALA A 219 13.78 2.62 -3.69
C ALA A 219 14.58 1.58 -4.49
N ILE A 220 15.50 2.00 -5.35
CA ILE A 220 16.29 1.13 -6.25
C ILE A 220 17.80 1.19 -6.01
N ASN A 221 18.24 1.89 -4.95
CA ASN A 221 19.63 1.84 -4.50
C ASN A 221 19.89 0.54 -3.73
N PHE A 222 20.42 -0.42 -4.44
CA PHE A 222 20.97 -1.70 -3.96
C PHE A 222 22.32 -1.97 -4.62
#